data_f05b1e08a164dbc259c9c8e34638cd22
#
_entry.id   f05b1e08a164dbc259c9c8e34638cd22
#
_cell.length_a   1.000
_cell.length_b   1.000
_cell.length_c   1.000
_cell.angle_alpha   90.00
_cell.angle_beta   90.00
_cell.angle_gamma   90.00
#
_symmetry.space_group_name_H-M   'P 1'
#
loop_
_entity.id
_entity.type
_entity.pdbx_description
1 polymer ?
#
loop_
_entity_poly.entity_id
_entity_poly.type
_entity_poly.pdbx_seq_one_letter_code
_entity_poly.pdbx_strand_id
1 'polypeptide(L)'
;MIEKAADGLPFFTGGFYMKAVILAAGVGHRFKELTKYKNKAFFTIGQTMVIKQIIQYLLQAGIRDITIVTGHRHEDFSILKKNYPIHILYNTAYGEYNNIHSLALIAEQLNECWLIHGDTVLFKNIFKEAFTHTTFYTMLKRPNGAPVRVVEVDEQHHIQGFHIDRGERRVLSLLGVSYWRKDAQMILLETLSHLHEKEKKRFDGEWEELLQEVVKKVEVDAYQLDRKYGGDLNTMKDYQEIVETYDRYWKSMRK
;
A
#
# COMPACT_ATOMS: atom_id res chain seq x y z
N MET A 1 22.67 21.05 12.63
CA MET A 1 23.03 21.82 11.42
C MET A 1 22.10 21.37 10.30
N ILE A 2 21.42 22.31 9.67
CA ILE A 2 20.49 22.02 8.55
C ILE A 2 21.29 22.35 7.28
N GLU A 3 21.66 21.33 6.50
CA GLU A 3 22.17 21.53 5.14
C GLU A 3 21.00 21.59 4.16
N LYS A 4 20.93 22.63 3.36
CA LYS A 4 19.92 22.78 2.30
C LYS A 4 20.39 22.05 1.04
N ALA A 5 19.55 21.16 0.53
CA ALA A 5 19.72 20.61 -0.81
C ALA A 5 19.49 21.68 -1.88
N ALA A 6 20.01 21.48 -3.09
CA ALA A 6 19.92 22.40 -4.22
C ALA A 6 18.48 22.80 -4.61
N ASP A 7 17.47 22.09 -4.14
CA ASP A 7 16.04 22.29 -4.43
C ASP A 7 15.27 22.96 -3.28
N GLY A 8 15.98 23.50 -2.28
CA GLY A 8 15.39 24.34 -1.23
C GLY A 8 14.60 23.64 -0.12
N LEU A 9 14.52 22.31 -0.11
CA LEU A 9 13.87 21.53 0.94
C LEU A 9 14.89 21.14 2.04
N PRO A 10 14.54 21.20 3.34
CA PRO A 10 15.45 20.83 4.41
C PRO A 10 15.70 19.32 4.41
N PHE A 11 16.99 18.92 4.32
CA PHE A 11 17.40 17.57 4.69
C PHE A 11 17.36 17.44 6.22
N PHE A 12 16.50 16.59 6.74
CA PHE A 12 16.57 16.18 8.14
C PHE A 12 17.75 15.20 8.29
N THR A 13 18.86 15.69 8.84
CA THR A 13 20.07 14.88 9.20
C THR A 13 19.93 14.18 10.56
N GLY A 14 18.73 13.92 11.03
CA GLY A 14 18.45 13.01 12.13
C GLY A 14 18.01 11.69 11.52
N GLY A 15 18.87 10.67 11.50
CA GLY A 15 18.66 9.41 10.79
C GLY A 15 17.45 8.61 11.28
N PHE A 16 16.25 8.97 10.83
CA PHE A 16 15.13 8.05 10.85
C PHE A 16 15.38 7.02 9.75
N TYR A 17 15.71 5.82 10.16
CA TYR A 17 15.88 4.69 9.26
C TYR A 17 14.51 4.21 8.79
N MET A 18 13.98 4.85 7.74
CA MET A 18 12.71 4.47 7.14
C MET A 18 12.84 3.14 6.41
N LYS A 19 11.84 2.30 6.60
CA LYS A 19 11.69 1.00 5.95
C LYS A 19 10.49 1.01 5.00
N ALA A 20 10.43 0.01 4.15
CA ALA A 20 9.25 -0.23 3.34
C ALA A 20 8.94 -1.71 3.23
N VAL A 21 7.66 -2.04 3.29
CA VAL A 21 7.15 -3.38 3.03
C VAL A 21 6.15 -3.32 1.87
N ILE A 22 6.33 -4.19 0.89
CA ILE A 22 5.43 -4.33 -0.25
C ILE A 22 4.69 -5.67 -0.13
N LEU A 23 3.36 -5.62 0.04
CA LEU A 23 2.51 -6.81 0.09
C LEU A 23 2.14 -7.26 -1.34
N ALA A 24 2.72 -8.35 -1.80
CA ALA A 24 2.53 -8.88 -3.15
C ALA A 24 2.21 -10.39 -3.18
N ALA A 25 1.68 -10.94 -2.07
CA ALA A 25 1.40 -12.37 -1.94
C ALA A 25 0.10 -12.82 -2.63
N GLY A 26 -0.84 -11.90 -2.90
CA GLY A 26 -2.20 -12.20 -3.34
C GLY A 26 -2.28 -12.82 -4.73
N VAL A 27 -3.23 -13.74 -4.92
CA VAL A 27 -3.49 -14.45 -6.20
C VAL A 27 -4.11 -13.54 -7.26
N GLY A 28 -4.86 -12.51 -6.87
CA GLY A 28 -5.50 -11.59 -7.81
C GLY A 28 -6.65 -12.21 -8.60
N HIS A 29 -7.50 -13.01 -7.95
CA HIS A 29 -8.59 -13.78 -8.57
C HIS A 29 -9.48 -12.98 -9.55
N ARG A 30 -9.68 -11.67 -9.30
CA ARG A 30 -10.51 -10.81 -10.16
C ARG A 30 -9.94 -10.59 -11.57
N PHE A 31 -8.65 -10.87 -11.78
CA PHE A 31 -7.98 -10.84 -13.09
C PHE A 31 -7.99 -12.19 -13.82
N LYS A 32 -8.58 -13.23 -13.20
CA LYS A 32 -8.78 -14.57 -13.80
C LYS A 32 -7.52 -15.13 -14.48
N GLU A 33 -7.59 -15.37 -15.79
CA GLU A 33 -6.52 -15.98 -16.57
C GLU A 33 -5.20 -15.18 -16.57
N LEU A 34 -5.26 -13.84 -16.45
CA LEU A 34 -4.04 -13.02 -16.49
C LEU A 34 -3.15 -13.27 -15.29
N THR A 35 -3.73 -13.45 -14.09
CA THR A 35 -2.95 -13.72 -12.88
C THR A 35 -2.54 -15.17 -12.71
N LYS A 36 -3.05 -16.08 -13.53
CA LYS A 36 -2.61 -17.47 -13.56
C LYS A 36 -1.13 -17.60 -13.92
N TYR A 37 -0.64 -16.74 -14.81
CA TYR A 37 0.72 -16.79 -15.34
C TYR A 37 1.62 -15.63 -14.89
N LYS A 38 1.06 -14.62 -14.21
CA LYS A 38 1.79 -13.41 -13.82
C LYS A 38 1.17 -12.77 -12.58
N ASN A 39 1.97 -12.50 -11.54
CA ASN A 39 1.48 -11.75 -10.39
C ASN A 39 1.11 -10.31 -10.80
N LYS A 40 0.05 -9.73 -10.19
CA LYS A 40 -0.42 -8.36 -10.48
C LYS A 40 0.67 -7.30 -10.33
N ALA A 41 1.57 -7.47 -9.37
CA ALA A 41 2.69 -6.57 -9.15
C ALA A 41 3.61 -6.40 -10.38
N PHE A 42 3.62 -7.37 -11.28
CA PHE A 42 4.38 -7.33 -12.54
C PHE A 42 3.58 -6.77 -13.73
N PHE A 43 2.32 -6.33 -13.53
CA PHE A 43 1.59 -5.67 -14.61
C PHE A 43 2.31 -4.39 -15.01
N THR A 44 2.17 -4.02 -16.29
CA THR A 44 2.90 -2.89 -16.89
C THR A 44 1.93 -1.75 -17.17
N ILE A 45 2.26 -0.56 -16.69
CA ILE A 45 1.58 0.69 -17.02
C ILE A 45 2.56 1.57 -17.81
N GLY A 46 2.19 1.94 -19.01
CA GLY A 46 3.14 2.54 -19.95
C GLY A 46 4.30 1.57 -20.25
N GLN A 47 5.52 1.97 -19.91
CA GLN A 47 6.73 1.16 -20.16
C GLN A 47 7.30 0.52 -18.89
N THR A 48 6.67 0.70 -17.72
CA THR A 48 7.25 0.30 -16.44
C THR A 48 6.33 -0.68 -15.71
N MET A 49 6.90 -1.72 -15.12
CA MET A 49 6.20 -2.63 -14.21
C MET A 49 5.85 -1.91 -12.91
N VAL A 50 4.63 -2.15 -12.39
CA VAL A 50 4.12 -1.52 -11.17
C VAL A 50 5.12 -1.68 -10.02
N ILE A 51 5.54 -2.90 -9.71
CA ILE A 51 6.46 -3.15 -8.60
C ILE A 51 7.83 -2.49 -8.79
N LYS A 52 8.35 -2.44 -10.01
CA LYS A 52 9.63 -1.77 -10.30
C LYS A 52 9.52 -0.27 -10.06
N GLN A 53 8.39 0.33 -10.43
CA GLN A 53 8.14 1.76 -10.21
C GLN A 53 8.10 2.08 -8.70
N ILE A 54 7.41 1.26 -7.90
CA ILE A 54 7.38 1.42 -6.44
C ILE A 54 8.79 1.34 -5.86
N ILE A 55 9.57 0.30 -6.20
CA ILE A 55 10.94 0.12 -5.71
C ILE A 55 11.81 1.33 -6.09
N GLN A 56 11.74 1.80 -7.34
CA GLN A 56 12.51 2.95 -7.80
C GLN A 56 12.15 4.23 -7.04
N TYR A 57 10.87 4.47 -6.76
CA TYR A 57 10.43 5.62 -5.98
C TYR A 57 10.92 5.56 -4.53
N LEU A 58 10.88 4.37 -3.89
CA LEU A 58 11.44 4.16 -2.56
C LEU A 58 12.95 4.45 -2.52
N LEU A 59 13.71 3.91 -3.47
CA LEU A 59 15.14 4.14 -3.58
C LEU A 59 15.48 5.62 -3.83
N GLN A 60 14.71 6.32 -4.66
CA GLN A 60 14.83 7.76 -4.89
C GLN A 60 14.53 8.60 -3.64
N ALA A 61 13.66 8.09 -2.75
CA ALA A 61 13.38 8.70 -1.46
C ALA A 61 14.43 8.37 -0.38
N GLY A 62 15.48 7.59 -0.73
CA GLY A 62 16.52 7.17 0.21
C GLY A 62 16.18 5.94 1.03
N ILE A 63 15.02 5.32 0.82
CA ILE A 63 14.57 4.12 1.54
C ILE A 63 15.24 2.89 0.91
N ARG A 64 16.11 2.22 1.68
CA ARG A 64 16.90 1.08 1.19
C ARG A 64 16.56 -0.24 1.86
N ASP A 65 15.95 -0.22 3.04
CA ASP A 65 15.41 -1.40 3.70
C ASP A 65 14.01 -1.68 3.15
N ILE A 66 13.95 -2.50 2.11
CA ILE A 66 12.74 -2.82 1.36
C ILE A 66 12.50 -4.32 1.44
N THR A 67 11.40 -4.72 2.07
CA THR A 67 10.94 -6.11 2.12
C THR A 67 9.73 -6.31 1.21
N ILE A 68 9.72 -7.36 0.39
CA ILE A 68 8.57 -7.76 -0.43
C ILE A 68 8.01 -9.06 0.12
N VAL A 69 6.77 -9.02 0.60
CA VAL A 69 6.03 -10.23 0.99
C VAL A 69 5.40 -10.84 -0.25
N THR A 70 5.84 -12.03 -0.60
CA THR A 70 5.43 -12.76 -1.80
C THR A 70 4.62 -14.00 -1.43
N GLY A 71 3.84 -14.51 -2.37
CA GLY A 71 3.04 -15.74 -2.21
C GLY A 71 2.79 -16.35 -3.58
N HIS A 72 1.70 -15.99 -4.22
CA HIS A 72 1.40 -16.40 -5.59
C HIS A 72 2.53 -16.03 -6.55
N ARG A 73 3.07 -16.98 -7.29
CA ARG A 73 4.18 -16.78 -8.22
C ARG A 73 5.45 -16.24 -7.54
N HIS A 74 5.75 -16.72 -6.34
CA HIS A 74 6.91 -16.30 -5.54
C HIS A 74 8.23 -16.32 -6.34
N GLU A 75 8.44 -17.32 -7.15
CA GLU A 75 9.64 -17.52 -7.97
C GLU A 75 9.91 -16.40 -8.97
N ASP A 76 8.86 -15.72 -9.45
CA ASP A 76 8.98 -14.61 -10.41
C ASP A 76 9.70 -13.39 -9.79
N PHE A 77 9.65 -13.25 -8.46
CA PHE A 77 10.25 -12.12 -7.75
C PHE A 77 11.79 -12.22 -7.64
N SER A 78 12.37 -13.38 -7.91
CA SER A 78 13.83 -13.61 -7.87
C SER A 78 14.60 -12.65 -8.78
N ILE A 79 14.03 -12.25 -9.92
CA ILE A 79 14.63 -11.28 -10.85
C ILE A 79 14.79 -9.90 -10.23
N LEU A 80 13.90 -9.50 -9.32
CA LEU A 80 13.98 -8.21 -8.64
C LEU A 80 15.15 -8.18 -7.67
N LYS A 81 15.42 -9.28 -6.94
CA LYS A 81 16.54 -9.39 -6.01
C LYS A 81 17.91 -9.27 -6.71
N LYS A 82 18.00 -9.66 -8.00
CA LYS A 82 19.22 -9.50 -8.80
C LYS A 82 19.50 -8.02 -9.15
N ASN A 83 18.47 -7.18 -9.22
CA ASN A 83 18.55 -5.82 -9.74
C ASN A 83 18.40 -4.75 -8.66
N TYR A 84 17.87 -5.09 -7.48
CA TYR A 84 17.56 -4.14 -6.41
C TYR A 84 18.01 -4.67 -5.05
N PRO A 85 18.42 -3.80 -4.12
CA PRO A 85 18.75 -4.17 -2.74
C PRO A 85 17.45 -4.39 -1.94
N ILE A 86 16.82 -5.55 -2.12
CA ILE A 86 15.54 -5.90 -1.49
C ILE A 86 15.62 -7.24 -0.77
N HIS A 87 14.78 -7.39 0.24
CA HIS A 87 14.51 -8.66 0.91
C HIS A 87 13.21 -9.27 0.39
N ILE A 88 13.17 -10.59 0.24
CA ILE A 88 11.95 -11.31 -0.15
C ILE A 88 11.57 -12.21 1.01
N LEU A 89 10.34 -12.03 1.51
CA LEU A 89 9.71 -12.88 2.51
C LEU A 89 8.60 -13.70 1.84
N TYR A 90 8.70 -15.02 1.90
CA TYR A 90 7.70 -15.90 1.31
C TYR A 90 6.60 -16.23 2.33
N ASN A 91 5.38 -15.81 2.07
CA ASN A 91 4.19 -16.24 2.78
C ASN A 91 3.75 -17.60 2.21
N THR A 92 4.12 -18.69 2.86
CA THR A 92 3.78 -20.05 2.42
C THR A 92 2.30 -20.38 2.52
N ALA A 93 1.56 -19.66 3.36
CA ALA A 93 0.13 -19.85 3.61
C ALA A 93 -0.77 -18.89 2.80
N TYR A 94 -0.25 -18.23 1.74
CA TYR A 94 -0.98 -17.25 0.94
C TYR A 94 -2.26 -17.80 0.27
N GLY A 95 -2.36 -19.10 0.08
CA GLY A 95 -3.52 -19.78 -0.50
C GLY A 95 -4.55 -20.26 0.54
N GLU A 96 -4.18 -20.25 1.83
CA GLU A 96 -5.01 -20.71 2.93
C GLU A 96 -5.67 -19.54 3.70
N TYR A 97 -4.93 -18.43 3.79
CA TYR A 97 -5.35 -17.23 4.53
C TYR A 97 -5.37 -16.01 3.63
N ASN A 98 -6.22 -15.04 3.99
CA ASN A 98 -6.26 -13.75 3.31
C ASN A 98 -5.05 -12.87 3.72
N ASN A 99 -5.08 -11.59 3.36
CA ASN A 99 -3.98 -10.64 3.52
C ASN A 99 -3.58 -10.34 4.99
N ILE A 100 -4.42 -10.62 5.98
CA ILE A 100 -4.08 -10.53 7.41
C ILE A 100 -2.82 -11.36 7.73
N HIS A 101 -2.70 -12.57 7.18
CA HIS A 101 -1.53 -13.39 7.43
C HIS A 101 -0.25 -12.76 6.88
N SER A 102 -0.31 -12.15 5.69
CA SER A 102 0.82 -11.40 5.15
C SER A 102 1.21 -10.20 6.01
N LEU A 103 0.22 -9.51 6.59
CA LEU A 103 0.46 -8.42 7.54
C LEU A 103 1.09 -8.93 8.84
N ALA A 104 0.59 -10.02 9.40
CA ALA A 104 1.12 -10.62 10.64
C ALA A 104 2.61 -10.97 10.53
N LEU A 105 3.06 -11.48 9.36
CA LEU A 105 4.46 -11.81 9.10
C LEU A 105 5.41 -10.60 9.20
N ILE A 106 4.90 -9.38 9.06
CA ILE A 106 5.71 -8.15 9.01
C ILE A 106 5.31 -7.12 10.07
N ALA A 107 4.34 -7.41 10.92
CA ALA A 107 3.78 -6.44 11.86
C ALA A 107 4.85 -5.84 12.79
N GLU A 108 5.84 -6.61 13.22
CA GLU A 108 6.98 -6.13 14.01
C GLU A 108 7.89 -5.14 13.26
N GLN A 109 7.82 -5.11 11.93
CA GLN A 109 8.63 -4.22 11.09
C GLN A 109 7.96 -2.86 10.83
N LEU A 110 6.67 -2.69 11.20
CA LEU A 110 5.86 -1.52 10.85
C LEU A 110 6.13 -0.25 11.67
N ASN A 111 7.25 -0.15 12.34
CA ASN A 111 7.66 1.10 12.99
C ASN A 111 8.51 1.95 12.02
N GLU A 112 8.12 3.22 11.80
CA GLU A 112 8.71 4.13 10.80
C GLU A 112 8.76 3.46 9.42
N CYS A 113 7.64 2.88 8.99
CA CYS A 113 7.58 1.98 7.85
C CYS A 113 6.47 2.34 6.85
N TRP A 114 6.82 2.38 5.58
CA TRP A 114 5.87 2.40 4.49
C TRP A 114 5.32 0.99 4.23
N LEU A 115 4.02 0.84 4.26
CA LEU A 115 3.32 -0.38 3.84
C LEU A 115 2.61 -0.10 2.52
N ILE A 116 2.94 -0.88 1.49
CA ILE A 116 2.46 -0.67 0.14
C ILE A 116 1.87 -1.97 -0.40
N HIS A 117 0.70 -1.91 -1.03
CA HIS A 117 0.18 -3.04 -1.80
C HIS A 117 0.88 -3.13 -3.16
N GLY A 118 1.28 -4.33 -3.57
CA GLY A 118 2.02 -4.59 -4.80
C GLY A 118 1.24 -4.30 -6.09
N ASP A 119 -0.04 -4.00 -5.99
CA ASP A 119 -0.93 -3.62 -7.08
C ASP A 119 -1.29 -2.12 -7.08
N THR A 120 -0.67 -1.32 -6.22
CA THR A 120 -0.82 0.14 -6.22
C THR A 120 0.05 0.76 -7.30
N VAL A 121 -0.56 1.53 -8.17
CA VAL A 121 0.10 2.26 -9.26
C VAL A 121 0.28 3.72 -8.86
N LEU A 122 1.50 4.24 -9.00
CA LEU A 122 1.85 5.62 -8.69
C LEU A 122 2.54 6.26 -9.91
N PHE A 123 2.10 7.47 -10.29
CA PHE A 123 2.70 8.23 -11.39
C PHE A 123 3.68 9.31 -10.90
N LYS A 124 3.69 9.61 -9.61
CA LYS A 124 4.68 10.47 -8.95
C LYS A 124 5.22 9.79 -7.70
N ASN A 125 6.41 10.18 -7.29
CA ASN A 125 7.00 9.73 -6.04
C ASN A 125 6.33 10.45 -4.86
N ILE A 126 5.70 9.69 -3.96
CA ILE A 126 5.02 10.18 -2.76
C ILE A 126 5.78 9.84 -1.46
N PHE A 127 6.89 9.11 -1.52
CA PHE A 127 7.62 8.57 -0.36
C PHE A 127 8.62 9.56 0.27
N LYS A 128 8.61 10.81 -0.17
CA LYS A 128 9.54 11.84 0.33
C LYS A 128 9.02 12.63 1.54
N GLU A 129 7.75 12.43 1.90
CA GLU A 129 7.09 13.17 2.97
C GLU A 129 7.37 12.49 4.31
N ALA A 130 7.61 13.28 5.35
CA ALA A 130 7.69 12.83 6.73
C ALA A 130 6.33 13.08 7.41
N PHE A 131 5.83 12.10 8.14
CA PHE A 131 4.56 12.17 8.84
C PHE A 131 4.76 12.16 10.35
N THR A 132 3.98 12.96 11.06
CA THR A 132 3.95 13.00 12.53
C THR A 132 3.08 11.88 13.12
N HIS A 133 2.04 11.49 12.39
CA HIS A 133 1.12 10.41 12.75
C HIS A 133 1.18 9.27 11.75
N THR A 134 0.64 8.12 12.11
CA THR A 134 0.35 7.07 11.14
C THR A 134 -0.59 7.61 10.10
N THR A 135 -0.25 7.46 8.82
CA THR A 135 -0.97 8.10 7.72
C THR A 135 -1.38 7.07 6.68
N PHE A 136 -2.67 7.06 6.33
CA PHE A 136 -3.20 6.22 5.25
C PHE A 136 -3.50 7.08 4.03
N TYR A 137 -2.99 6.68 2.88
CA TYR A 137 -3.36 7.30 1.63
C TYR A 137 -4.77 6.88 1.22
N THR A 138 -5.55 7.86 0.83
CA THR A 138 -6.94 7.69 0.42
C THR A 138 -7.15 8.24 -0.99
N MET A 139 -8.19 7.78 -1.66
CA MET A 139 -8.55 8.24 -3.00
C MET A 139 -10.07 8.25 -3.17
N LEU A 140 -10.59 9.26 -3.87
CA LEU A 140 -11.98 9.29 -4.25
C LEU A 140 -12.26 8.23 -5.32
N LYS A 141 -13.00 7.17 -4.99
CA LYS A 141 -13.49 6.16 -5.94
C LYS A 141 -14.82 6.58 -6.56
N ARG A 142 -14.96 6.29 -7.86
CA ARG A 142 -16.22 6.49 -8.61
C ARG A 142 -17.14 5.29 -8.40
N PRO A 143 -18.46 5.48 -8.53
CA PRO A 143 -19.40 4.37 -8.54
C PRO A 143 -19.02 3.33 -9.60
N ASN A 144 -18.99 2.05 -9.21
CA ASN A 144 -18.71 0.94 -10.13
C ASN A 144 -19.60 -0.27 -9.88
N GLY A 145 -20.56 -0.16 -8.93
CA GLY A 145 -21.47 -1.24 -8.56
C GLY A 145 -20.84 -2.38 -7.75
N ALA A 146 -19.60 -2.24 -7.33
CA ALA A 146 -18.91 -3.20 -6.48
C ALA A 146 -18.76 -2.66 -5.05
N PRO A 147 -18.86 -3.49 -4.01
CA PRO A 147 -18.61 -3.07 -2.64
C PRO A 147 -17.23 -2.45 -2.49
N VAL A 148 -17.15 -1.34 -1.75
CA VAL A 148 -15.92 -0.61 -1.49
C VAL A 148 -15.85 -0.22 -0.02
N ARG A 149 -14.67 -0.35 0.59
CA ARG A 149 -14.42 0.13 1.96
C ARG A 149 -14.27 1.65 1.93
N VAL A 150 -15.19 2.32 2.62
CA VAL A 150 -15.22 3.77 2.78
C VAL A 150 -14.42 4.14 4.01
N VAL A 151 -13.68 5.24 3.91
CA VAL A 151 -12.97 5.87 5.03
C VAL A 151 -13.80 7.05 5.52
N GLU A 152 -14.13 7.07 6.79
CA GLU A 152 -14.77 8.18 7.49
C GLU A 152 -13.70 9.06 8.12
N VAL A 153 -13.74 10.36 7.83
CA VAL A 153 -12.78 11.34 8.36
C VAL A 153 -13.51 12.51 9.02
N ASP A 154 -12.88 13.09 10.04
CA ASP A 154 -13.33 14.35 10.64
C ASP A 154 -12.86 15.57 9.82
N GLU A 155 -13.16 16.79 10.35
CA GLU A 155 -12.78 18.06 9.73
C GLU A 155 -11.26 18.28 9.66
N GLN A 156 -10.49 17.61 10.51
CA GLN A 156 -9.03 17.64 10.56
C GLN A 156 -8.39 16.58 9.69
N HIS A 157 -9.19 15.79 8.96
CA HIS A 157 -8.76 14.63 8.15
C HIS A 157 -8.21 13.44 8.95
N HIS A 158 -8.55 13.32 10.25
CA HIS A 158 -8.26 12.10 11.00
C HIS A 158 -9.31 11.04 10.71
N ILE A 159 -8.86 9.78 10.58
CA ILE A 159 -9.74 8.65 10.31
C ILE A 159 -10.51 8.29 11.57
N GLN A 160 -11.85 8.30 11.49
CA GLN A 160 -12.77 7.96 12.57
C GLN A 160 -13.28 6.52 12.47
N GLY A 161 -13.28 5.95 11.27
CA GLY A 161 -13.78 4.60 11.06
C GLY A 161 -13.86 4.18 9.61
N PHE A 162 -14.39 2.97 9.43
CA PHE A 162 -14.54 2.35 8.12
C PHE A 162 -15.90 1.65 8.02
N HIS A 163 -16.53 1.72 6.85
CA HIS A 163 -17.72 0.91 6.54
C HIS A 163 -17.69 0.43 5.09
N ILE A 164 -18.56 -0.49 4.73
CA ILE A 164 -18.70 -0.97 3.35
C ILE A 164 -19.87 -0.24 2.68
N ASP A 165 -19.58 0.43 1.55
CA ASP A 165 -20.57 1.01 0.65
C ASP A 165 -20.81 0.07 -0.54
N ARG A 166 -22.03 0.08 -1.11
CA ARG A 166 -22.40 -0.79 -2.26
C ARG A 166 -21.79 -0.36 -3.59
N GLY A 167 -21.00 0.72 -3.60
CA GLY A 167 -20.37 1.25 -4.81
C GLY A 167 -21.32 2.03 -5.71
N GLU A 168 -22.40 2.58 -5.14
CA GLU A 168 -23.44 3.33 -5.87
C GLU A 168 -23.13 4.83 -5.92
N ARG A 169 -22.23 5.31 -5.07
CA ARG A 169 -21.85 6.73 -4.97
C ARG A 169 -20.35 6.94 -5.02
N ARG A 170 -19.94 8.19 -5.15
CA ARG A 170 -18.54 8.58 -5.03
C ARG A 170 -18.15 8.62 -3.56
N VAL A 171 -17.12 7.87 -3.18
CA VAL A 171 -16.69 7.72 -1.79
C VAL A 171 -15.17 7.85 -1.65
N LEU A 172 -14.72 8.25 -0.45
CA LEU A 172 -13.32 8.19 -0.06
C LEU A 172 -12.98 6.77 0.35
N SER A 173 -11.97 6.17 -0.27
CA SER A 173 -11.54 4.79 0.00
C SER A 173 -10.04 4.74 0.24
N LEU A 174 -9.57 3.74 0.98
CA LEU A 174 -8.14 3.48 1.11
C LEU A 174 -7.52 3.26 -0.27
N LEU A 175 -6.33 3.84 -0.45
CA LEU A 175 -5.36 3.44 -1.46
C LEU A 175 -4.36 2.51 -0.77
N GLY A 176 -3.83 1.52 -1.46
CA GLY A 176 -2.91 0.53 -0.89
C GLY A 176 -1.54 1.09 -0.48
N VAL A 177 -1.49 2.26 0.16
CA VAL A 177 -0.28 2.90 0.68
C VAL A 177 -0.56 3.48 2.06
N SER A 178 0.32 3.20 3.01
CA SER A 178 0.29 3.80 4.34
C SER A 178 1.68 3.96 4.92
N TYR A 179 1.83 4.94 5.81
CA TYR A 179 3.02 5.13 6.65
C TYR A 179 2.65 4.84 8.11
N TRP A 180 3.42 3.98 8.74
CA TRP A 180 3.14 3.48 10.09
C TRP A 180 4.14 4.02 11.11
N ARG A 181 3.61 4.45 12.25
CA ARG A 181 4.36 4.85 13.43
C ARG A 181 4.26 3.79 14.53
N LYS A 182 5.11 3.91 15.53
CA LYS A 182 5.26 2.93 16.60
C LYS A 182 3.97 2.72 17.41
N ASP A 183 3.25 3.78 17.69
CA ASP A 183 2.00 3.73 18.47
C ASP A 183 0.93 2.87 17.78
N ALA A 184 0.65 3.14 16.50
CA ALA A 184 -0.28 2.33 15.71
C ALA A 184 0.22 0.89 15.52
N GLN A 185 1.53 0.68 15.33
CA GLN A 185 2.13 -0.65 15.28
C GLN A 185 1.86 -1.45 16.55
N MET A 186 2.04 -0.83 17.74
CA MET A 186 1.81 -1.51 19.03
C MET A 186 0.36 -1.98 19.17
N ILE A 187 -0.61 -1.13 18.77
CA ILE A 187 -2.03 -1.51 18.77
C ILE A 187 -2.30 -2.66 17.80
N LEU A 188 -1.69 -2.62 16.62
CA LEU A 188 -1.81 -3.69 15.64
C LEU A 188 -1.29 -5.02 16.19
N LEU A 189 -0.10 -5.02 16.82
CA LEU A 189 0.49 -6.21 17.43
C LEU A 189 -0.39 -6.77 18.56
N GLU A 190 -0.92 -5.92 19.43
CA GLU A 190 -1.88 -6.31 20.46
C GLU A 190 -3.13 -6.96 19.84
N THR A 191 -3.68 -6.34 18.80
CA THR A 191 -4.87 -6.85 18.10
C THR A 191 -4.61 -8.21 17.45
N LEU A 192 -3.46 -8.36 16.77
CA LEU A 192 -3.04 -9.63 16.16
C LEU A 192 -2.82 -10.74 17.20
N SER A 193 -2.26 -10.43 18.37
CA SER A 193 -2.05 -11.42 19.44
C SER A 193 -3.38 -11.99 19.94
N HIS A 194 -4.40 -11.15 20.13
CA HIS A 194 -5.74 -11.58 20.54
C HIS A 194 -6.45 -12.44 19.46
N LEU A 195 -6.17 -12.20 18.18
CA LEU A 195 -6.70 -13.04 17.08
C LEU A 195 -6.08 -14.45 17.11
N HIS A 196 -4.79 -14.54 17.41
CA HIS A 196 -4.08 -15.82 17.46
C HIS A 196 -4.59 -16.74 18.58
N GLU A 197 -4.99 -16.16 19.74
CA GLU A 197 -5.50 -16.91 20.88
C GLU A 197 -6.93 -17.43 20.69
N LYS A 198 -7.75 -16.74 19.91
CA LYS A 198 -9.21 -16.99 19.87
C LYS A 198 -9.69 -17.92 18.75
N GLU A 199 -9.08 -17.94 17.58
CA GLU A 199 -9.52 -18.84 16.47
C GLU A 199 -8.54 -18.87 15.28
N LYS A 200 -8.16 -20.06 14.81
CA LYS A 200 -7.47 -20.28 13.52
C LYS A 200 -8.26 -19.75 12.31
N LYS A 201 -9.55 -19.54 12.41
CA LYS A 201 -10.44 -19.06 11.34
C LYS A 201 -10.39 -17.54 11.09
N ARG A 202 -9.81 -16.74 11.99
CA ARG A 202 -9.83 -15.26 11.86
C ARG A 202 -8.77 -14.67 10.94
N PHE A 203 -7.82 -15.47 10.45
CA PHE A 203 -6.88 -15.03 9.41
C PHE A 203 -7.49 -14.99 7.98
N ASP A 204 -8.77 -15.36 7.83
CA ASP A 204 -9.50 -15.27 6.55
C ASP A 204 -10.00 -13.85 6.23
N GLY A 205 -9.96 -12.91 7.18
CA GLY A 205 -10.39 -11.53 7.01
C GLY A 205 -9.39 -10.66 6.22
N GLU A 206 -9.82 -9.48 5.87
CA GLU A 206 -8.95 -8.43 5.31
C GLU A 206 -8.28 -7.67 6.46
N TRP A 207 -6.98 -7.38 6.32
CA TRP A 207 -6.21 -6.69 7.38
C TRP A 207 -6.77 -5.30 7.71
N GLU A 208 -7.46 -4.67 6.78
CA GLU A 208 -8.16 -3.40 6.97
C GLU A 208 -9.25 -3.48 8.06
N GLU A 209 -9.71 -4.68 8.42
CA GLU A 209 -10.64 -4.87 9.53
C GLU A 209 -9.97 -4.59 10.88
N LEU A 210 -8.65 -4.80 10.98
CA LEU A 210 -7.85 -4.51 12.17
C LEU A 210 -7.66 -3.01 12.38
N LEU A 211 -7.75 -2.21 11.32
CA LEU A 211 -7.59 -0.76 11.40
C LEU A 211 -8.65 -0.10 12.28
N GLN A 212 -9.84 -0.69 12.39
CA GLN A 212 -10.88 -0.17 13.27
C GLN A 212 -10.41 -0.11 14.74
N GLU A 213 -9.58 -1.06 15.17
CA GLU A 213 -9.03 -1.06 16.54
C GLU A 213 -7.88 -0.05 16.67
N VAL A 214 -7.11 0.18 15.59
CA VAL A 214 -6.03 1.17 15.59
C VAL A 214 -6.60 2.58 15.70
N VAL A 215 -7.56 2.95 14.85
CA VAL A 215 -8.12 4.31 14.81
C VAL A 215 -8.94 4.69 16.05
N LYS A 216 -9.38 3.70 16.85
CA LYS A 216 -10.03 3.95 18.14
C LYS A 216 -9.06 4.36 19.25
N LYS A 217 -7.78 4.00 19.13
CA LYS A 217 -6.78 4.11 20.20
C LYS A 217 -5.69 5.15 19.90
N VAL A 218 -5.41 5.42 18.63
CA VAL A 218 -4.39 6.39 18.19
C VAL A 218 -4.92 7.24 17.03
N GLU A 219 -4.38 8.44 16.91
CA GLU A 219 -4.70 9.35 15.81
C GLU A 219 -4.06 8.85 14.50
N VAL A 220 -4.86 8.76 13.46
CA VAL A 220 -4.45 8.28 12.14
C VAL A 220 -4.92 9.27 11.08
N ASP A 221 -3.98 9.81 10.31
CA ASP A 221 -4.28 10.77 9.26
C ASP A 221 -4.75 10.11 7.96
N ALA A 222 -5.66 10.78 7.27
CA ALA A 222 -6.05 10.45 5.91
C ALA A 222 -5.42 11.44 4.92
N TYR A 223 -4.48 10.98 4.09
CA TYR A 223 -3.91 11.79 3.01
C TYR A 223 -4.60 11.47 1.69
N GLN A 224 -5.40 12.42 1.18
CA GLN A 224 -6.11 12.21 -0.08
C GLN A 224 -5.21 12.45 -1.29
N LEU A 225 -4.91 11.40 -2.05
CA LEU A 225 -4.22 11.47 -3.33
C LEU A 225 -5.21 11.71 -4.48
N ASP A 226 -4.90 12.67 -5.36
CA ASP A 226 -5.68 12.90 -6.58
C ASP A 226 -5.55 11.69 -7.54
N ARG A 227 -6.65 11.23 -8.11
CA ARG A 227 -6.72 10.11 -9.07
C ARG A 227 -5.80 10.26 -10.28
N LYS A 228 -5.43 11.49 -10.65
CA LYS A 228 -4.48 11.71 -11.75
C LYS A 228 -3.07 11.19 -11.45
N TYR A 229 -2.76 10.85 -10.21
CA TYR A 229 -1.45 10.36 -9.78
C TYR A 229 -1.34 8.86 -9.58
N GLY A 230 -2.43 8.10 -9.81
CA GLY A 230 -2.40 6.64 -9.70
C GLY A 230 -3.72 6.00 -9.29
N GLY A 231 -3.64 4.80 -8.74
CA GLY A 231 -4.78 4.00 -8.27
C GLY A 231 -4.40 2.56 -7.98
N ASP A 232 -5.39 1.71 -7.62
CA ASP A 232 -5.19 0.28 -7.36
C ASP A 232 -5.69 -0.59 -8.51
N LEU A 233 -4.95 -1.64 -8.83
CA LEU A 233 -5.31 -2.65 -9.82
C LEU A 233 -6.18 -3.75 -9.18
N ASN A 234 -7.48 -3.51 -9.06
CA ASN A 234 -8.42 -4.48 -8.51
C ASN A 234 -9.15 -5.30 -9.58
N THR A 235 -9.44 -4.70 -10.74
CA THR A 235 -10.17 -5.32 -11.86
C THR A 235 -9.56 -4.89 -13.19
N MET A 236 -9.97 -5.56 -14.30
CA MET A 236 -9.61 -5.13 -15.65
C MET A 236 -10.10 -3.72 -15.97
N LYS A 237 -11.24 -3.31 -15.42
CA LYS A 237 -11.75 -1.94 -15.58
C LYS A 237 -10.81 -0.93 -14.92
N ASP A 238 -10.35 -1.21 -13.68
CA ASP A 238 -9.37 -0.34 -13.00
C ASP A 238 -8.08 -0.26 -13.81
N TYR A 239 -7.60 -1.38 -14.35
CA TYR A 239 -6.41 -1.41 -15.20
C TYR A 239 -6.57 -0.48 -16.42
N GLN A 240 -7.70 -0.55 -17.14
CA GLN A 240 -7.99 0.30 -18.29
C GLN A 240 -8.06 1.78 -17.91
N GLU A 241 -8.79 2.12 -16.83
CA GLU A 241 -8.89 3.48 -16.32
C GLU A 241 -7.52 4.07 -15.91
N ILE A 242 -6.66 3.24 -15.32
CA ILE A 242 -5.29 3.64 -14.91
C ILE A 242 -4.41 3.88 -16.14
N VAL A 243 -4.47 3.02 -17.16
CA VAL A 243 -3.73 3.23 -18.42
C VAL A 243 -4.15 4.55 -19.09
N GLU A 244 -5.45 4.81 -19.21
CA GLU A 244 -5.96 6.09 -19.76
C GLU A 244 -5.52 7.31 -18.94
N THR A 245 -5.49 7.16 -17.61
CA THR A 245 -5.05 8.23 -16.70
C THR A 245 -3.56 8.48 -16.83
N TYR A 246 -2.77 7.43 -16.97
CA TYR A 246 -1.34 7.51 -17.25
C TYR A 246 -1.06 8.27 -18.53
N ASP A 247 -1.75 7.95 -19.62
CA ASP A 247 -1.57 8.62 -20.91
C ASP A 247 -1.91 10.12 -20.84
N ARG A 248 -2.99 10.47 -20.13
CA ARG A 248 -3.36 11.88 -19.90
C ARG A 248 -2.33 12.61 -19.03
N TYR A 249 -1.85 11.98 -17.96
CA TYR A 249 -0.84 12.55 -17.08
C TYR A 249 0.44 12.91 -17.84
N TRP A 250 0.98 11.97 -18.61
CA TRP A 250 2.22 12.20 -19.37
C TRP A 250 2.06 13.16 -20.54
N LYS A 251 0.90 13.20 -21.19
CA LYS A 251 0.59 14.23 -22.19
C LYS A 251 0.56 15.64 -21.57
N SER A 252 0.10 15.78 -20.34
CA SER A 252 0.08 17.08 -19.64
C SER A 252 1.47 17.57 -19.21
N MET A 253 2.41 16.66 -18.97
CA MET A 253 3.79 16.97 -18.55
C MET A 253 4.72 17.35 -19.73
N ARG A 254 4.28 17.08 -20.98
CA ARG A 254 5.03 17.41 -22.20
C ARG A 254 4.64 18.75 -22.82
N LYS A 255 3.64 19.42 -22.27
CA LYS A 255 3.23 20.79 -22.62
C LYS A 255 3.87 21.79 -21.66
#